data_9bb404ea9985f9dd686eb92c12ac10bf
#
_entry.id   9bb404ea9985f9dd686eb92c12ac10bf
#
_cell.length_a   1.000
_cell.length_b   1.000
_cell.length_c   1.000
_cell.angle_alpha   90.00
_cell.angle_beta   90.00
_cell.angle_gamma   90.00
#
_symmetry.space_group_name_H-M   'P 1'
#
loop_
_entity.id
_entity.type
_entity.pdbx_description
1 polymer ?
#
loop_
_entity_poly.entity_id
_entity_poly.type
_entity_poly.pdbx_seq_one_letter_code
_entity_poly.pdbx_strand_id
1 'polypeptide(L)'
;SAIDTGLADYVLPPGQMPEELLKFVRHFVAGAVAQPEPDAVQDDLTQVLALLRARTKFDFRAYRKHMLLRRVLRRMGLNHLDRLADYLALLRERPDELAQLGKDLLISVTSFFRDPEMFHILETQVLPELIEARDTNAPVRVWVPGCATGEEAYSIAMLLIERIAATGKACPIQIFATDIDEIALARARS
;
A
#
# COMPACT_ATOMS: atom_id res chain seq x y z
N SER A 1 21.42 -5.58 4.02
CA SER A 1 20.92 -6.95 4.26
C SER A 1 19.38 -6.96 4.26
N ALA A 2 18.76 -8.15 4.30
CA ALA A 2 17.28 -8.24 4.41
C ALA A 2 16.77 -7.58 5.70
N ILE A 3 17.57 -7.55 6.75
CA ILE A 3 17.26 -6.90 8.03
C ILE A 3 17.19 -5.36 7.85
N ASP A 4 18.08 -4.80 7.07
CA ASP A 4 18.18 -3.34 6.85
C ASP A 4 16.97 -2.79 6.05
N THR A 5 16.24 -3.66 5.37
CA THR A 5 15.03 -3.27 4.63
C THR A 5 13.84 -2.94 5.53
N GLY A 6 13.88 -3.34 6.81
CA GLY A 6 12.76 -3.21 7.75
C GLY A 6 11.54 -4.06 7.38
N LEU A 7 11.69 -5.02 6.45
CA LEU A 7 10.61 -5.91 6.00
C LEU A 7 10.59 -7.26 6.73
N ALA A 8 11.61 -7.51 7.59
CA ALA A 8 11.66 -8.73 8.38
C ALA A 8 10.83 -8.56 9.66
N ASP A 9 9.79 -9.38 9.83
CA ASP A 9 8.96 -9.39 11.05
C ASP A 9 9.73 -9.98 12.25
N TYR A 10 10.57 -10.99 12.00
CA TYR A 10 11.42 -11.65 12.98
C TYR A 10 12.84 -11.79 12.49
N VAL A 11 13.79 -11.53 13.37
CA VAL A 11 15.22 -11.77 13.16
C VAL A 11 15.68 -12.77 14.21
N LEU A 12 15.77 -14.03 13.82
CA LEU A 12 16.00 -15.18 14.72
C LEU A 12 17.16 -16.05 14.22
N PRO A 13 17.88 -16.71 15.13
CA PRO A 13 18.77 -17.80 14.77
C PRO A 13 18.00 -18.94 14.06
N PRO A 14 18.61 -19.65 13.09
CA PRO A 14 17.92 -20.70 12.33
C PRO A 14 17.24 -21.78 13.19
N GLY A 15 17.83 -22.13 14.33
CA GLY A 15 17.27 -23.13 15.24
C GLY A 15 15.96 -22.71 15.94
N GLN A 16 15.68 -21.42 16.01
CA GLN A 16 14.45 -20.86 16.62
C GLN A 16 13.35 -20.58 15.58
N MET A 17 13.70 -20.49 14.29
CA MET A 17 12.77 -20.20 13.22
C MET A 17 11.61 -21.19 13.10
N PRO A 18 11.82 -22.54 13.22
CA PRO A 18 10.73 -23.50 13.09
C PRO A 18 9.67 -23.36 14.20
N GLU A 19 10.10 -23.10 15.42
CA GLU A 19 9.17 -22.92 16.55
C GLU A 19 8.31 -21.66 16.36
N GLU A 20 8.93 -20.57 15.96
CA GLU A 20 8.23 -19.31 15.74
C GLU A 20 7.28 -19.37 14.55
N LEU A 21 7.70 -20.01 13.45
CA LEU A 21 6.83 -20.29 12.32
C LEU A 21 5.60 -21.12 12.70
N LEU A 22 5.79 -22.16 13.53
CA LEU A 22 4.69 -22.98 14.01
C LEU A 22 3.72 -22.21 14.89
N LYS A 23 4.21 -21.32 15.75
CA LYS A 23 3.37 -20.41 16.54
C LYS A 23 2.55 -19.51 15.62
N PHE A 24 3.20 -18.83 14.69
CA PHE A 24 2.54 -17.96 13.72
C PHE A 24 1.46 -18.69 12.91
N VAL A 25 1.77 -19.87 12.36
CA VAL A 25 0.81 -20.66 11.57
C VAL A 25 -0.37 -21.11 12.42
N ARG A 26 -0.16 -21.52 13.67
CA ARG A 26 -1.25 -21.91 14.58
C ARG A 26 -2.21 -20.74 14.83
N HIS A 27 -1.69 -19.55 15.11
CA HIS A 27 -2.51 -18.33 15.27
C HIS A 27 -3.25 -17.97 14.00
N PHE A 28 -2.57 -18.03 12.85
CA PHE A 28 -3.16 -17.72 11.56
C PHE A 28 -4.29 -18.69 11.17
N VAL A 29 -4.09 -19.98 11.40
CA VAL A 29 -5.09 -21.04 11.11
C VAL A 29 -6.21 -21.01 12.14
N ALA A 30 -5.92 -20.82 13.42
CA ALA A 30 -6.93 -20.71 14.47
C ALA A 30 -7.81 -19.46 14.26
N GLY A 31 -7.23 -18.31 13.91
CA GLY A 31 -7.98 -17.11 13.57
C GLY A 31 -8.85 -17.24 12.31
N ALA A 32 -8.46 -18.12 11.38
CA ALA A 32 -9.28 -18.44 10.19
C ALA A 32 -10.43 -19.42 10.50
N VAL A 33 -10.30 -20.24 11.56
CA VAL A 33 -11.28 -21.26 11.94
C VAL A 33 -12.23 -20.79 13.05
N ALA A 34 -11.74 -19.98 13.98
CA ALA A 34 -12.58 -19.32 14.97
C ALA A 34 -13.21 -18.09 14.34
N GLN A 35 -14.33 -18.26 13.64
CA GLN A 35 -15.19 -17.12 13.28
C GLN A 35 -15.90 -16.69 14.58
N PRO A 36 -15.46 -15.61 15.26
CA PRO A 36 -16.27 -15.00 16.31
C PRO A 36 -17.57 -14.49 15.67
N GLU A 37 -18.62 -14.32 16.48
CA GLU A 37 -19.90 -13.76 16.05
C GLU A 37 -19.63 -12.55 15.12
N PRO A 38 -20.17 -12.51 13.89
CA PRO A 38 -19.83 -11.52 12.88
C PRO A 38 -19.95 -10.08 13.36
N ASP A 39 -20.89 -9.81 14.26
CA ASP A 39 -21.16 -8.47 14.79
C ASP A 39 -20.09 -8.00 15.77
N ALA A 40 -19.58 -8.87 16.66
CA ALA A 40 -18.52 -8.50 17.61
C ALA A 40 -17.19 -8.19 16.91
N VAL A 41 -16.82 -8.96 15.90
CA VAL A 41 -15.62 -8.68 15.08
C VAL A 41 -15.74 -7.36 14.32
N GLN A 42 -16.94 -7.06 13.87
CA GLN A 42 -17.25 -5.83 13.16
C GLN A 42 -17.06 -4.61 14.06
N ASP A 43 -17.52 -4.68 15.31
CA ASP A 43 -17.41 -3.60 16.28
C ASP A 43 -15.94 -3.39 16.71
N ASP A 44 -15.21 -4.44 17.00
CA ASP A 44 -13.80 -4.36 17.37
C ASP A 44 -12.95 -3.83 16.21
N LEU A 45 -13.17 -4.28 14.98
CA LEU A 45 -12.48 -3.75 13.81
C LEU A 45 -12.79 -2.25 13.63
N THR A 46 -14.02 -1.84 13.84
CA THR A 46 -14.41 -0.43 13.77
C THR A 46 -13.66 0.41 14.80
N GLN A 47 -13.47 -0.11 16.03
CA GLN A 47 -12.68 0.55 17.07
C GLN A 47 -11.17 0.62 16.71
N VAL A 48 -10.60 -0.45 16.14
CA VAL A 48 -9.21 -0.43 15.62
C VAL A 48 -9.04 0.66 14.56
N LEU A 49 -9.96 0.76 13.60
CA LEU A 49 -9.91 1.80 12.57
C LEU A 49 -10.09 3.21 13.14
N ALA A 50 -10.90 3.37 14.18
CA ALA A 50 -11.06 4.64 14.88
C ALA A 50 -9.77 5.08 15.59
N LEU A 51 -9.07 4.15 16.26
CA LEU A 51 -7.76 4.41 16.86
C LEU A 51 -6.72 4.81 15.82
N LEU A 52 -6.66 4.08 14.71
CA LEU A 52 -5.76 4.40 13.59
C LEU A 52 -6.02 5.81 13.05
N ARG A 53 -7.29 6.14 12.80
CA ARG A 53 -7.66 7.47 12.33
C ARG A 53 -7.26 8.57 13.29
N ALA A 54 -7.49 8.37 14.59
CA ALA A 54 -7.13 9.34 15.62
C ALA A 54 -5.62 9.61 15.66
N ARG A 55 -4.80 8.60 15.42
CA ARG A 55 -3.32 8.69 15.51
C ARG A 55 -2.66 9.09 14.20
N THR A 56 -3.07 8.47 13.08
CA THR A 56 -2.45 8.66 11.76
C THR A 56 -3.12 9.75 10.94
N LYS A 57 -4.34 10.15 11.31
CA LYS A 57 -5.25 11.03 10.55
C LYS A 57 -5.75 10.41 9.23
N PHE A 58 -5.35 9.19 8.89
CA PHE A 58 -5.83 8.47 7.71
C PHE A 58 -7.11 7.71 8.01
N ASP A 59 -8.05 7.73 7.08
CA ASP A 59 -9.34 7.07 7.20
C ASP A 59 -9.39 5.81 6.33
N PHE A 60 -9.23 4.66 6.96
CA PHE A 60 -9.25 3.36 6.27
C PHE A 60 -10.66 2.79 6.07
N ARG A 61 -11.73 3.47 6.49
CA ARG A 61 -13.11 2.94 6.40
C ARG A 61 -13.59 2.72 4.97
N ALA A 62 -13.02 3.41 3.98
CA ALA A 62 -13.30 3.22 2.57
C ALA A 62 -12.63 1.97 1.98
N TYR A 63 -11.70 1.35 2.70
CA TYR A 63 -11.00 0.14 2.25
C TYR A 63 -11.90 -1.10 2.39
N ARG A 64 -11.62 -2.12 1.57
CA ARG A 64 -12.34 -3.40 1.64
C ARG A 64 -12.09 -4.08 2.98
N LYS A 65 -13.14 -4.32 3.76
CA LYS A 65 -13.06 -4.86 5.13
C LYS A 65 -12.25 -6.15 5.24
N HIS A 66 -12.41 -7.09 4.30
CA HIS A 66 -11.66 -8.35 4.31
C HIS A 66 -10.14 -8.15 4.18
N MET A 67 -9.70 -7.11 3.45
CA MET A 67 -8.28 -6.77 3.32
C MET A 67 -7.74 -6.19 4.63
N LEU A 68 -8.49 -5.30 5.26
CA LEU A 68 -8.13 -4.73 6.56
C LEU A 68 -8.04 -5.83 7.61
N LEU A 69 -9.07 -6.69 7.70
CA LEU A 69 -9.11 -7.79 8.66
C LEU A 69 -7.92 -8.75 8.47
N ARG A 70 -7.58 -9.11 7.24
CA ARG A 70 -6.41 -9.97 6.97
C ARG A 70 -5.10 -9.37 7.49
N ARG A 71 -4.92 -8.05 7.37
CA ARG A 71 -3.73 -7.35 7.89
C ARG A 71 -3.73 -7.29 9.42
N VAL A 72 -4.89 -7.01 10.01
CA VAL A 72 -5.06 -7.04 11.46
C VAL A 72 -4.77 -8.44 12.01
N LEU A 73 -5.33 -9.49 11.43
CA LEU A 73 -5.07 -10.89 11.84
C LEU A 73 -3.58 -11.25 11.71
N ARG A 74 -2.91 -10.78 10.66
CA ARG A 74 -1.46 -10.96 10.54
C ARG A 74 -0.71 -10.32 11.71
N ARG A 75 -1.05 -9.08 12.07
CA ARG A 75 -0.41 -8.38 13.21
C ARG A 75 -0.73 -9.05 14.54
N MET A 76 -1.96 -9.53 14.72
CA MET A 76 -2.33 -10.33 15.89
C MET A 76 -1.44 -11.58 16.01
N GLY A 77 -1.24 -12.33 14.91
CA GLY A 77 -0.35 -13.49 14.90
C GLY A 77 1.10 -13.14 15.26
N LEU A 78 1.61 -11.98 14.81
CA LEU A 78 2.95 -11.51 15.17
C LEU A 78 3.07 -11.14 16.67
N ASN A 79 1.96 -10.74 17.29
CA ASN A 79 1.89 -10.43 18.72
C ASN A 79 1.35 -11.60 19.57
N HIS A 80 1.18 -12.79 18.98
CA HIS A 80 0.67 -14.00 19.64
C HIS A 80 -0.70 -13.82 20.33
N LEU A 81 -1.59 -13.09 19.67
CA LEU A 81 -2.94 -12.79 20.14
C LEU A 81 -3.98 -13.47 19.27
N ASP A 82 -4.94 -14.16 19.90
CA ASP A 82 -6.00 -14.90 19.23
C ASP A 82 -7.32 -14.11 19.13
N ARG A 83 -7.52 -13.12 20.02
CA ARG A 83 -8.76 -12.35 20.09
C ARG A 83 -8.51 -10.91 19.66
N LEU A 84 -9.41 -10.39 18.82
CA LEU A 84 -9.35 -9.00 18.33
C LEU A 84 -9.49 -7.98 19.49
N ALA A 85 -10.29 -8.30 20.51
CA ALA A 85 -10.43 -7.48 21.71
C ALA A 85 -9.10 -7.30 22.48
N ASP A 86 -8.28 -8.38 22.57
CA ASP A 86 -6.98 -8.33 23.23
C ASP A 86 -5.98 -7.50 22.41
N TYR A 87 -6.05 -7.63 21.08
CA TYR A 87 -5.25 -6.81 20.18
C TYR A 87 -5.65 -5.32 20.26
N LEU A 88 -6.94 -5.03 20.34
CA LEU A 88 -7.43 -3.68 20.56
C LEU A 88 -6.90 -3.06 21.88
N ALA A 89 -6.83 -3.85 22.95
CA ALA A 89 -6.23 -3.42 24.22
C ALA A 89 -4.73 -3.13 24.02
N LEU A 90 -4.00 -4.03 23.36
CA LEU A 90 -2.58 -3.84 23.03
C LEU A 90 -2.35 -2.55 22.21
N LEU A 91 -3.17 -2.27 21.22
CA LEU A 91 -3.05 -1.06 20.38
C LEU A 91 -3.25 0.23 21.17
N ARG A 92 -4.06 0.20 22.24
CA ARG A 92 -4.25 1.35 23.13
C ARG A 92 -3.02 1.62 23.99
N GLU A 93 -2.32 0.57 24.40
CA GLU A 93 -1.15 0.64 25.28
C GLU A 93 0.15 0.85 24.48
N ARG A 94 0.22 0.37 23.23
CA ARG A 94 1.44 0.38 22.41
C ARG A 94 1.29 1.21 21.14
N PRO A 95 1.65 2.51 21.20
CA PRO A 95 1.61 3.39 20.03
C PRO A 95 2.52 2.95 18.87
N ASP A 96 3.62 2.23 19.17
CA ASP A 96 4.52 1.63 18.19
C ASP A 96 3.84 0.56 17.37
N GLU A 97 3.07 -0.32 18.00
CA GLU A 97 2.31 -1.35 17.31
C GLU A 97 1.19 -0.75 16.44
N LEU A 98 0.51 0.27 16.95
CA LEU A 98 -0.49 0.99 16.18
C LEU A 98 0.11 1.64 14.91
N ALA A 99 1.32 2.19 15.02
CA ALA A 99 2.05 2.75 13.89
C ALA A 99 2.46 1.67 12.87
N GLN A 100 2.88 0.50 13.34
CA GLN A 100 3.20 -0.63 12.45
C GLN A 100 1.96 -1.16 11.73
N LEU A 101 0.83 -1.30 12.45
CA LEU A 101 -0.43 -1.66 11.81
C LEU A 101 -0.81 -0.64 10.74
N GLY A 102 -0.67 0.66 11.02
CA GLY A 102 -0.92 1.71 10.03
C GLY A 102 -0.09 1.52 8.77
N LYS A 103 1.20 1.24 8.89
CA LYS A 103 2.09 0.94 7.75
C LYS A 103 1.67 -0.32 7.00
N ASP A 104 1.32 -1.39 7.72
CA ASP A 104 0.89 -2.66 7.11
C ASP A 104 -0.43 -2.51 6.33
N LEU A 105 -1.27 -1.55 6.68
CA LEU A 105 -2.52 -1.25 5.97
C LEU A 105 -2.29 -0.45 4.68
N LEU A 106 -1.18 0.28 4.57
CA LEU A 106 -0.80 0.97 3.35
C LEU A 106 -0.29 -0.06 2.35
N ILE A 107 -1.03 -0.24 1.26
CA ILE A 107 -0.71 -1.25 0.25
C ILE A 107 0.16 -0.59 -0.81
N SER A 108 1.46 -0.90 -0.81
CA SER A 108 2.43 -0.36 -1.78
C SER A 108 2.78 -1.38 -2.87
N VAL A 109 1.82 -2.24 -3.28
CA VAL A 109 2.05 -3.18 -4.38
C VAL A 109 1.87 -2.48 -5.71
N THR A 110 2.96 -2.27 -6.41
CA THR A 110 2.98 -1.62 -7.72
C THR A 110 3.99 -2.32 -8.64
N SER A 111 3.89 -2.10 -9.94
CA SER A 111 4.86 -2.54 -10.93
C SER A 111 4.79 -1.63 -12.16
N PHE A 112 5.86 -1.61 -12.96
CA PHE A 112 5.84 -0.92 -14.24
C PHE A 112 4.76 -1.50 -15.15
N PHE A 113 4.02 -0.62 -15.84
CA PHE A 113 2.93 -0.97 -16.75
C PHE A 113 1.92 -1.95 -16.16
N ARG A 114 1.61 -1.78 -14.87
CA ARG A 114 0.58 -2.57 -14.19
C ARG A 114 -0.76 -2.36 -14.87
N ASP A 115 -1.53 -3.45 -15.06
CA ASP A 115 -2.76 -3.45 -15.86
C ASP A 115 -2.51 -3.04 -17.33
N PRO A 116 -1.79 -3.86 -18.10
CA PRO A 116 -1.26 -3.51 -19.43
C PRO A 116 -2.35 -3.06 -20.42
N GLU A 117 -3.58 -3.54 -20.27
CA GLU A 117 -4.72 -3.11 -21.11
C GLU A 117 -5.02 -1.61 -20.91
N MET A 118 -4.93 -1.12 -19.66
CA MET A 118 -5.16 0.29 -19.37
C MET A 118 -4.04 1.17 -19.91
N PHE A 119 -2.78 0.71 -19.81
CA PHE A 119 -1.65 1.40 -20.43
C PHE A 119 -1.73 1.41 -21.95
N HIS A 120 -2.22 0.34 -22.55
CA HIS A 120 -2.46 0.30 -24.01
C HIS A 120 -3.53 1.32 -24.45
N ILE A 121 -4.63 1.45 -23.69
CA ILE A 121 -5.65 2.49 -23.95
C ILE A 121 -5.04 3.89 -23.77
N LEU A 122 -4.26 4.10 -22.72
CA LEU A 122 -3.58 5.36 -22.50
C LEU A 122 -2.69 5.73 -23.69
N GLU A 123 -1.87 4.82 -24.15
CA GLU A 123 -0.93 5.00 -25.24
C GLU A 123 -1.63 5.26 -26.59
N THR A 124 -2.67 4.45 -26.92
CA THR A 124 -3.26 4.45 -28.26
C THR A 124 -4.43 5.42 -28.45
N GLN A 125 -5.09 5.81 -27.35
CA GLN A 125 -6.28 6.66 -27.43
C GLN A 125 -6.08 8.00 -26.71
N VAL A 126 -5.70 7.97 -25.42
CA VAL A 126 -5.71 9.18 -24.58
C VAL A 126 -4.54 10.11 -24.91
N LEU A 127 -3.31 9.57 -24.97
CA LEU A 127 -2.12 10.40 -25.21
C LEU A 127 -2.09 11.04 -26.60
N PRO A 128 -2.51 10.37 -27.69
CA PRO A 128 -2.63 11.00 -29.00
C PRO A 128 -3.53 12.25 -28.96
N GLU A 129 -4.75 12.09 -28.49
CA GLU A 129 -5.71 13.21 -28.38
C GLU A 129 -5.18 14.32 -27.53
N LEU A 130 -4.58 14.00 -26.38
CA LEU A 130 -4.02 14.97 -25.42
C LEU A 130 -2.88 15.80 -26.04
N ILE A 131 -2.01 15.17 -26.83
CA ILE A 131 -0.83 15.82 -27.42
C ILE A 131 -1.19 16.56 -28.70
N GLU A 132 -2.08 16.03 -29.52
CA GLU A 132 -2.51 16.65 -30.79
C GLU A 132 -3.31 17.94 -30.54
N ALA A 133 -4.17 17.94 -29.52
CA ALA A 133 -4.99 19.09 -29.16
C ALA A 133 -4.21 20.25 -28.53
N ARG A 134 -2.91 20.11 -28.27
CA ARG A 134 -2.11 21.12 -27.55
C ARG A 134 -1.26 21.99 -28.46
N ASP A 135 -1.15 23.27 -28.07
CA ASP A 135 -0.10 24.14 -28.57
C ASP A 135 1.28 23.65 -28.06
N THR A 136 2.29 23.80 -28.91
CA THR A 136 3.65 23.28 -28.70
C THR A 136 4.36 23.77 -27.43
N ASN A 137 3.93 24.88 -26.83
CA ASN A 137 4.59 25.49 -25.67
C ASN A 137 3.90 25.25 -24.34
N ALA A 138 2.70 24.64 -24.30
CA ALA A 138 2.00 24.35 -23.08
C ALA A 138 2.46 23.03 -22.48
N PRO A 139 2.86 22.98 -21.17
CA PRO A 139 3.30 21.75 -20.54
C PRO A 139 2.17 20.71 -20.46
N VAL A 140 2.49 19.45 -20.71
CA VAL A 140 1.63 18.31 -20.35
C VAL A 140 1.77 18.10 -18.84
N ARG A 141 0.65 18.27 -18.13
CA ARG A 141 0.60 18.10 -16.68
C ARG A 141 -0.15 16.83 -16.32
N VAL A 142 0.48 15.98 -15.52
CA VAL A 142 -0.10 14.73 -15.04
C VAL A 142 -0.01 14.71 -13.52
N TRP A 143 -1.06 14.27 -12.87
CA TRP A 143 -1.05 13.98 -11.45
C TRP A 143 -1.35 12.49 -11.23
N VAL A 144 -0.43 11.83 -10.51
CA VAL A 144 -0.50 10.41 -10.15
C VAL A 144 -0.69 10.32 -8.63
N PRO A 145 -1.93 10.25 -8.14
CA PRO A 145 -2.20 10.04 -6.72
C PRO A 145 -2.00 8.56 -6.34
N GLY A 146 -1.43 8.30 -5.15
CA GLY A 146 -1.16 6.94 -4.71
C GLY A 146 -0.05 6.25 -5.49
N CYS A 147 1.00 7.00 -5.83
CA CYS A 147 2.07 6.53 -6.72
C CYS A 147 2.97 5.43 -6.12
N ALA A 148 2.84 5.09 -4.85
CA ALA A 148 3.67 4.14 -4.14
C ALA A 148 5.18 4.38 -4.38
N THR A 149 5.90 3.39 -4.91
CA THR A 149 7.33 3.47 -5.26
C THR A 149 7.61 4.09 -6.64
N GLY A 150 6.60 4.64 -7.30
CA GLY A 150 6.73 5.51 -8.47
C GLY A 150 6.57 4.84 -9.82
N GLU A 151 6.43 3.50 -9.90
CA GLU A 151 6.42 2.75 -11.16
C GLU A 151 5.32 3.23 -12.13
N GLU A 152 4.14 3.61 -11.62
CA GLU A 152 3.07 4.17 -12.45
C GLU A 152 3.46 5.52 -13.03
N ALA A 153 4.01 6.40 -12.20
CA ALA A 153 4.44 7.72 -12.63
C ALA A 153 5.55 7.65 -13.69
N TYR A 154 6.51 6.74 -13.50
CA TYR A 154 7.57 6.52 -14.49
C TYR A 154 7.05 5.84 -15.76
N SER A 155 6.11 4.90 -15.68
CA SER A 155 5.49 4.28 -16.85
C SER A 155 4.76 5.33 -17.70
N ILE A 156 4.02 6.22 -17.08
CA ILE A 156 3.35 7.33 -17.76
C ILE A 156 4.39 8.28 -18.38
N ALA A 157 5.48 8.57 -17.66
CA ALA A 157 6.56 9.42 -18.19
C ALA A 157 7.18 8.84 -19.45
N MET A 158 7.47 7.53 -19.47
CA MET A 158 8.03 6.84 -20.63
C MET A 158 7.10 6.97 -21.84
N LEU A 159 5.82 6.66 -21.69
CA LEU A 159 4.83 6.80 -22.77
C LEU A 159 4.71 8.22 -23.30
N LEU A 160 4.71 9.21 -22.40
CA LEU A 160 4.66 10.64 -22.81
C LEU A 160 5.88 11.05 -23.60
N ILE A 161 7.08 10.66 -23.15
CA ILE A 161 8.33 10.97 -23.83
C ILE A 161 8.35 10.37 -25.23
N GLU A 162 8.02 9.09 -25.35
CA GLU A 162 7.98 8.38 -26.63
C GLU A 162 6.94 9.00 -27.59
N ARG A 163 5.75 9.30 -27.08
CA ARG A 163 4.69 9.88 -27.90
C ARG A 163 5.03 11.30 -28.39
N ILE A 164 5.55 12.16 -27.50
CA ILE A 164 5.97 13.52 -27.87
C ILE A 164 7.10 13.46 -28.89
N ALA A 165 8.09 12.59 -28.70
CA ALA A 165 9.19 12.41 -29.66
C ALA A 165 8.68 12.01 -31.04
N ALA A 166 7.67 11.13 -31.12
CA ALA A 166 7.06 10.69 -32.38
C ALA A 166 6.32 11.82 -33.13
N THR A 167 5.84 12.85 -32.43
CA THR A 167 5.14 13.99 -33.06
C THR A 167 6.07 15.12 -33.51
N GLY A 168 7.34 15.08 -33.11
CA GLY A 168 8.28 16.18 -33.34
C GLY A 168 7.96 17.49 -32.61
N LYS A 169 6.94 17.49 -31.72
CA LYS A 169 6.59 18.65 -30.89
C LYS A 169 7.53 18.78 -29.69
N ALA A 170 7.77 20.00 -29.23
CA ALA A 170 8.55 20.28 -28.01
C ALA A 170 7.59 20.63 -26.86
N CYS A 171 6.91 19.63 -26.30
CA CYS A 171 6.00 19.82 -25.16
C CYS A 171 6.73 19.49 -23.84
N PRO A 172 6.88 20.46 -22.91
CA PRO A 172 7.40 20.13 -21.58
C PRO A 172 6.47 19.18 -20.83
N ILE A 173 7.03 18.23 -20.06
CA ILE A 173 6.28 17.28 -19.24
C ILE A 173 6.46 17.65 -17.78
N GLN A 174 5.36 17.70 -17.03
CA GLN A 174 5.34 17.90 -15.58
C GLN A 174 4.48 16.80 -14.95
N ILE A 175 5.11 15.91 -14.19
CA ILE A 175 4.41 14.83 -13.46
C ILE A 175 4.49 15.11 -11.97
N PHE A 176 3.33 15.15 -11.33
CA PHE A 176 3.19 15.29 -9.88
C PHE A 176 2.76 13.92 -9.34
N ALA A 177 3.66 13.23 -8.64
CA ALA A 177 3.39 11.95 -8.02
C ALA A 177 3.27 12.14 -6.51
N THR A 178 2.17 11.67 -5.92
CA THR A 178 1.89 11.82 -4.48
C THR A 178 1.46 10.50 -3.87
N ASP A 179 1.89 10.25 -2.64
CA ASP A 179 1.46 9.12 -1.84
C ASP A 179 1.43 9.51 -0.36
N ILE A 180 0.68 8.76 0.44
CA ILE A 180 0.65 8.90 1.91
C ILE A 180 1.76 8.09 2.59
N ASP A 181 2.37 7.13 1.88
CA ASP A 181 3.50 6.33 2.33
C ASP A 181 4.81 7.07 2.05
N GLU A 182 5.36 7.74 3.07
CA GLU A 182 6.61 8.48 2.96
C GLU A 182 7.81 7.58 2.62
N ILE A 183 7.79 6.31 3.04
CA ILE A 183 8.85 5.34 2.74
C ILE A 183 8.82 4.97 1.26
N ALA A 184 7.61 4.73 0.72
CA ALA A 184 7.43 4.49 -0.71
C ALA A 184 7.87 5.72 -1.54
N LEU A 185 7.48 6.93 -1.13
CA LEU A 185 7.92 8.17 -1.79
C LEU A 185 9.43 8.38 -1.75
N ALA A 186 10.10 8.01 -0.66
CA ALA A 186 11.56 8.08 -0.60
C ALA A 186 12.22 7.16 -1.63
N ARG A 187 11.66 5.96 -1.84
CA ARG A 187 12.13 5.03 -2.89
C ARG A 187 11.81 5.54 -4.29
N ALA A 188 10.63 6.15 -4.49
CA ALA A 188 10.25 6.73 -5.78
C ALA A 188 11.20 7.84 -6.24
N ARG A 189 11.93 8.49 -5.32
CA ARG A 189 12.87 9.58 -5.60
C ARG A 189 14.32 9.13 -5.77
N SER A 190 14.65 7.88 -5.41
CA SER A 190 16.01 7.32 -5.49
C SER A 190 16.27 6.68 -6.85
#